data_f15ca7c0fcdf8ded34a6342e7c0f1f6a
#
_entry.id   f15ca7c0fcdf8ded34a6342e7c0f1f6a
#
_cell.length_a   1.000
_cell.length_b   1.000
_cell.length_c   1.000
_cell.angle_alpha   90.00
_cell.angle_beta   90.00
_cell.angle_gamma   90.00
#
_symmetry.space_group_name_H-M   'P 1'
#
loop_
_entity.id
_entity.type
_entity.pdbx_description
1 polymer ?
#
loop_
_entity_poly.entity_id
_entity_poly.type
_entity_poly.pdbx_seq_one_letter_code
_entity_poly.pdbx_strand_id
1 'polypeptide(L)'
;MKSETNNIKPKLLIIEDDFENQKLLEIYLKRKFDITICDSESTFHKCLNEDSYDIFLVDIALRSGKNGLELTQELRGSDKYSSAPIVCISAHVFPKDRENAFAAGVDEFLPRPIFNEELLNSLIKTYEKKTGAALQ
;
A
#
# COMPACT_ATOMS: atom_id res chain seq x y z
N MET A 1 9.58 -8.12 -30.11
CA MET A 1 9.35 -7.58 -29.29
C MET A 1 8.67 -7.65 -28.46
N LYS A 2 8.68 -7.96 -27.97
CA LYS A 2 8.20 -7.95 -27.15
C LYS A 2 8.18 -7.90 -26.03
N SER A 3 8.57 -8.10 -25.80
CA SER A 3 8.80 -8.49 -24.43
C SER A 3 8.76 -7.36 -23.45
N GLU A 4 8.95 -6.21 -23.91
CA GLU A 4 8.88 -5.06 -23.02
C GLU A 4 7.53 -4.95 -22.35
N THR A 5 6.51 -5.47 -22.98
CA THR A 5 5.20 -5.45 -22.36
C THR A 5 5.14 -6.37 -21.14
N ASN A 6 6.06 -7.33 -21.04
CA ASN A 6 6.09 -8.26 -19.92
C ASN A 6 6.70 -7.65 -18.67
N ASN A 7 7.26 -6.44 -18.78
CA ASN A 7 7.95 -5.80 -17.67
C ASN A 7 7.15 -4.67 -17.06
N ILE A 8 5.88 -4.58 -17.40
CA ILE A 8 5.02 -3.58 -16.78
C ILE A 8 4.78 -3.99 -15.34
N LYS A 9 5.16 -3.11 -14.43
CA LYS A 9 5.00 -3.35 -13.01
C LYS A 9 3.69 -2.74 -12.52
N PRO A 10 3.03 -3.38 -11.56
CA PRO A 10 1.86 -2.75 -10.94
C PRO A 10 2.25 -1.45 -10.27
N LYS A 11 1.35 -0.49 -10.29
CA LYS A 11 1.58 0.82 -9.69
C LYS A 11 1.19 0.76 -8.22
N LEU A 12 2.15 0.99 -7.36
CA LEU A 12 1.99 0.93 -5.92
C LEU A 12 2.05 2.33 -5.34
N LEU A 13 0.99 2.73 -4.64
CA LEU A 13 1.01 3.98 -3.89
C LEU A 13 1.31 3.66 -2.44
N ILE A 14 2.38 4.25 -1.92
CA ILE A 14 2.80 4.07 -0.52
C ILE A 14 2.48 5.33 0.24
N ILE A 15 1.82 5.17 1.39
CA ILE A 15 1.52 6.28 2.30
C ILE A 15 2.39 6.10 3.53
N GLU A 16 3.42 6.93 3.62
CA GLU A 16 4.42 6.85 4.69
C GLU A 16 5.01 8.23 4.92
N ASP A 17 4.96 8.74 6.15
CA ASP A 17 5.43 10.09 6.42
C ASP A 17 6.87 10.18 6.91
N ASP A 18 7.51 9.06 7.24
CA ASP A 18 8.91 9.06 7.68
C ASP A 18 9.84 8.91 6.49
N PHE A 19 10.74 9.88 6.31
CA PHE A 19 11.62 9.94 5.16
C PHE A 19 12.53 8.72 5.03
N GLU A 20 13.08 8.24 6.14
CA GLU A 20 13.98 7.08 6.09
C GLU A 20 13.21 5.82 5.74
N ASN A 21 12.00 5.68 6.28
CA ASN A 21 11.16 4.54 5.92
C ASN A 21 10.77 4.58 4.44
N GLN A 22 10.50 5.77 3.91
CA GLN A 22 10.21 5.92 2.49
C GLN A 22 11.34 5.37 1.63
N LYS A 23 12.58 5.72 1.98
CA LYS A 23 13.74 5.27 1.22
C LYS A 23 13.91 3.76 1.28
N LEU A 24 13.74 3.18 2.46
CA LEU A 24 13.87 1.74 2.61
C LEU A 24 12.80 1.00 1.82
N LEU A 25 11.57 1.47 1.89
CA LEU A 25 10.47 0.85 1.15
C LEU A 25 10.73 0.90 -0.35
N GLU A 26 11.22 2.03 -0.84
CA GLU A 26 11.52 2.16 -2.25
C GLU A 26 12.58 1.16 -2.68
N ILE A 27 13.66 1.07 -1.92
CA ILE A 27 14.75 0.14 -2.23
C ILE A 27 14.25 -1.30 -2.28
N TYR A 28 13.44 -1.68 -1.29
CA TYR A 28 12.98 -3.06 -1.17
C TYR A 28 11.94 -3.44 -2.23
N LEU A 29 11.14 -2.48 -2.69
CA LEU A 29 9.96 -2.80 -3.49
C LEU A 29 10.07 -2.41 -4.96
N LYS A 30 11.03 -1.57 -5.32
CA LYS A 30 11.08 -1.00 -6.67
C LYS A 30 11.31 -2.03 -7.76
N ARG A 31 11.86 -3.19 -7.41
CA ARG A 31 12.11 -4.23 -8.41
C ARG A 31 10.81 -4.80 -8.95
N LYS A 32 9.78 -4.86 -8.11
CA LYS A 32 8.51 -5.49 -8.48
C LYS A 32 7.39 -4.52 -8.72
N PHE A 33 7.52 -3.29 -8.26
CA PHE A 33 6.44 -2.30 -8.34
C PHE A 33 6.94 -0.97 -8.88
N ASP A 34 6.04 -0.27 -9.57
CA ASP A 34 6.25 1.11 -9.98
C ASP A 34 5.72 1.97 -8.84
N ILE A 35 6.61 2.60 -8.10
CA ILE A 35 6.31 3.18 -6.78
C ILE A 35 6.08 4.68 -6.84
N THR A 36 5.01 5.14 -6.20
CA THR A 36 4.80 6.54 -5.85
C THR A 36 4.62 6.60 -4.35
N ILE A 37 5.23 7.59 -3.70
CA ILE A 37 5.15 7.73 -2.25
C ILE A 37 4.52 9.07 -1.92
N CYS A 38 3.54 9.05 -1.00
CA CYS A 38 2.97 10.27 -0.44
C CYS A 38 3.14 10.23 1.08
N ASP A 39 3.20 11.41 1.67
CA ASP A 39 3.58 11.56 3.08
C ASP A 39 2.46 12.11 3.97
N SER A 40 1.30 12.41 3.40
CA SER A 40 0.22 13.04 4.14
C SER A 40 -1.11 12.83 3.43
N GLU A 41 -2.19 13.16 4.11
CA GLU A 41 -3.52 13.14 3.51
C GLU A 41 -3.56 14.01 2.25
N SER A 42 -2.97 15.19 2.33
CA SER A 42 -2.97 16.13 1.22
C SER A 42 -2.28 15.56 -0.02
N THR A 43 -1.08 15.02 0.15
CA THR A 43 -0.34 14.45 -0.97
C THR A 43 -1.00 13.16 -1.47
N PHE A 44 -1.65 12.42 -0.58
CA PHE A 44 -2.43 11.23 -0.96
C PHE A 44 -3.53 11.60 -1.95
N HIS A 45 -4.33 12.61 -1.60
CA HIS A 45 -5.43 13.04 -2.48
C HIS A 45 -4.90 13.58 -3.80
N LYS A 46 -3.78 14.30 -3.75
CA LYS A 46 -3.16 14.80 -4.97
C LYS A 46 -2.74 13.66 -5.89
N CYS A 47 -2.10 12.63 -5.33
CA CYS A 47 -1.69 11.48 -6.11
C CYS A 47 -2.88 10.76 -6.75
N LEU A 48 -3.97 10.59 -5.99
CA LEU A 48 -5.14 9.93 -6.53
C LEU A 48 -5.79 10.72 -7.67
N ASN A 49 -5.67 12.04 -7.64
CA ASN A 49 -6.21 12.88 -8.71
C ASN A 49 -5.33 12.88 -9.95
N GLU A 50 -4.04 12.63 -9.80
CA GLU A 50 -3.10 12.73 -10.90
C GLU A 50 -2.85 11.41 -11.62
N ASP A 51 -3.11 10.29 -10.97
CA ASP A 51 -2.78 8.99 -11.54
C ASP A 51 -3.69 7.92 -10.97
N SER A 52 -3.53 6.70 -11.49
CA SER A 52 -4.25 5.52 -11.01
C SER A 52 -3.26 4.53 -10.43
N TYR A 53 -3.70 3.76 -9.44
CA TYR A 53 -2.83 2.81 -8.76
C TYR A 53 -3.49 1.43 -8.69
N ASP A 54 -2.64 0.40 -8.65
CA ASP A 54 -3.10 -0.99 -8.65
C ASP A 54 -3.11 -1.60 -7.26
N ILE A 55 -2.30 -1.07 -6.36
CA ILE A 55 -2.15 -1.61 -5.02
C ILE A 55 -1.68 -0.49 -4.08
N PHE A 56 -2.02 -0.61 -2.80
CA PHE A 56 -1.72 0.42 -1.79
C PHE A 56 -1.00 -0.19 -0.60
N LEU A 57 0.02 0.51 -0.11
CA LEU A 57 0.69 0.18 1.14
C LEU A 57 0.54 1.37 2.06
N VAL A 58 -0.10 1.16 3.21
CA VAL A 58 -0.53 2.25 4.07
C VAL A 58 0.08 2.11 5.46
N ASP A 59 0.80 3.14 5.90
CA ASP A 59 1.22 3.24 7.29
C ASP A 59 0.05 3.79 8.09
N ILE A 60 -0.35 3.07 9.13
CA ILE A 60 -1.48 3.49 9.95
C ILE A 60 -1.16 4.77 10.72
N ALA A 61 0.06 4.91 11.23
CA ALA A 61 0.42 5.98 12.16
C ALA A 61 0.96 7.21 11.46
N LEU A 62 0.11 7.90 10.70
CA LEU A 62 0.50 9.17 10.08
C LEU A 62 0.39 10.29 11.11
N ARG A 63 1.27 11.29 11.01
CA ARG A 63 1.41 12.35 12.01
C ARG A 63 0.43 13.48 11.86
N SER A 64 -0.09 13.70 10.67
CA SER A 64 -0.99 14.83 10.42
C SER A 64 -2.11 14.42 9.50
N GLY A 65 -3.26 15.09 9.67
CA GLY A 65 -4.44 14.79 8.88
C GLY A 65 -5.04 13.46 9.29
N LYS A 66 -5.70 12.82 8.35
CA LYS A 66 -6.30 11.50 8.60
C LYS A 66 -5.21 10.44 8.72
N ASN A 67 -5.45 9.44 9.57
CA ASN A 67 -4.52 8.33 9.69
C ASN A 67 -4.73 7.36 8.54
N GLY A 68 -3.86 6.34 8.48
CA GLY A 68 -3.90 5.39 7.37
C GLY A 68 -5.21 4.61 7.27
N LEU A 69 -5.87 4.32 8.39
CA LEU A 69 -7.14 3.60 8.35
C LEU A 69 -8.25 4.47 7.79
N GLU A 70 -8.25 5.75 8.11
CA GLU A 70 -9.23 6.66 7.55
C GLU A 70 -9.06 6.80 6.04
N LEU A 71 -7.81 6.85 5.57
CA LEU A 71 -7.54 6.90 4.14
C LEU A 71 -7.95 5.59 3.45
N THR A 72 -7.76 4.46 4.14
CA THR A 72 -8.24 3.17 3.65
C THR A 72 -9.74 3.18 3.48
N GLN A 73 -10.47 3.74 4.44
CA GLN A 73 -11.92 3.83 4.34
C GLN A 73 -12.34 4.69 3.16
N GLU A 74 -11.61 5.76 2.87
CA GLU A 74 -11.89 6.57 1.68
C GLU A 74 -11.72 5.77 0.41
N LEU A 75 -10.65 4.97 0.32
CA LEU A 75 -10.43 4.12 -0.85
C LEU A 75 -11.59 3.14 -1.02
N ARG A 76 -12.00 2.49 0.06
CA ARG A 76 -13.10 1.53 0.00
C ARG A 76 -14.42 2.18 -0.38
N GLY A 77 -14.59 3.45 -0.05
CA GLY A 77 -15.79 4.20 -0.41
C GLY A 77 -15.80 4.70 -1.83
N SER A 78 -14.70 4.62 -2.55
CA SER A 78 -14.64 5.06 -3.94
C SER A 78 -14.94 3.89 -4.87
N ASP A 79 -15.65 4.17 -5.96
CA ASP A 79 -15.97 3.12 -6.94
C ASP A 79 -14.69 2.52 -7.53
N LYS A 80 -13.70 3.35 -7.76
CA LYS A 80 -12.46 2.93 -8.43
C LYS A 80 -11.64 1.98 -7.58
N TYR A 81 -11.62 2.18 -6.27
CA TYR A 81 -10.72 1.42 -5.39
C TYR A 81 -11.46 0.58 -4.34
N SER A 82 -12.75 0.35 -4.54
CA SER A 82 -13.54 -0.40 -3.56
C SER A 82 -13.02 -1.83 -3.35
N SER A 83 -12.37 -2.41 -4.36
CA SER A 83 -11.82 -3.77 -4.29
C SER A 83 -10.31 -3.81 -4.48
N ALA A 84 -9.63 -2.68 -4.43
CA ALA A 84 -8.18 -2.64 -4.66
C ALA A 84 -7.43 -3.37 -3.53
N PRO A 85 -6.29 -3.99 -3.84
CA PRO A 85 -5.46 -4.58 -2.78
C PRO A 85 -4.89 -3.49 -1.89
N ILE A 86 -5.07 -3.65 -0.58
CA ILE A 86 -4.55 -2.70 0.42
C ILE A 86 -3.87 -3.48 1.53
N VAL A 87 -2.59 -3.22 1.73
CA VAL A 87 -1.79 -3.79 2.81
C VAL A 87 -1.42 -2.66 3.76
N CYS A 88 -1.59 -2.84 5.06
CA CYS A 88 -1.16 -1.82 6.00
C CYS A 88 -0.03 -2.33 6.89
N ILE A 89 0.79 -1.38 7.36
CA ILE A 89 1.86 -1.65 8.29
C ILE A 89 1.67 -0.76 9.51
N SER A 90 2.08 -1.28 10.68
CA SER A 90 1.91 -0.54 11.92
C SER A 90 2.92 -0.98 12.96
N ALA A 91 3.39 0.00 13.75
CA ALA A 91 4.20 -0.30 14.93
C ALA A 91 3.33 -0.80 16.08
N HIS A 92 2.03 -0.60 15.99
CA HIS A 92 1.09 -0.98 17.06
C HIS A 92 0.49 -2.34 16.74
N VAL A 93 0.74 -3.32 17.60
CA VAL A 93 0.42 -4.72 17.30
C VAL A 93 -0.54 -5.34 18.29
N PHE A 94 -1.33 -4.53 18.99
CA PHE A 94 -2.35 -5.08 19.87
C PHE A 94 -3.49 -5.69 19.03
N PRO A 95 -4.17 -6.71 19.56
CA PRO A 95 -5.27 -7.34 18.80
C PRO A 95 -6.31 -6.35 18.30
N LYS A 96 -6.58 -5.31 19.09
CA LYS A 96 -7.56 -4.29 18.70
C LYS A 96 -7.11 -3.51 17.47
N ASP A 97 -5.80 -3.25 17.35
CA ASP A 97 -5.28 -2.53 16.18
C ASP A 97 -5.50 -3.33 14.92
N ARG A 98 -5.28 -4.65 15.01
CA ARG A 98 -5.50 -5.54 13.87
C ARG A 98 -6.97 -5.57 13.50
N GLU A 99 -7.86 -5.70 14.48
CA GLU A 99 -9.29 -5.70 14.23
C GLU A 99 -9.73 -4.41 13.57
N ASN A 100 -9.26 -3.27 14.06
CA ASN A 100 -9.61 -1.98 13.50
C ASN A 100 -9.15 -1.85 12.06
N ALA A 101 -7.96 -2.37 11.74
CA ALA A 101 -7.44 -2.31 10.39
C ALA A 101 -8.33 -3.09 9.43
N PHE A 102 -8.68 -4.32 9.78
CA PHE A 102 -9.53 -5.13 8.91
C PHE A 102 -10.95 -4.54 8.82
N ALA A 103 -11.46 -3.98 9.92
CA ALA A 103 -12.75 -3.31 9.88
C ALA A 103 -12.73 -2.09 8.96
N ALA A 104 -11.58 -1.42 8.84
CA ALA A 104 -11.45 -0.28 7.93
C ALA A 104 -11.33 -0.71 6.48
N GLY A 105 -11.00 -1.97 6.22
CA GLY A 105 -10.99 -2.51 4.87
C GLY A 105 -9.66 -2.95 4.31
N VAL A 106 -8.61 -3.07 5.15
CA VAL A 106 -7.33 -3.58 4.63
C VAL A 106 -7.44 -5.08 4.36
N ASP A 107 -6.63 -5.55 3.43
CA ASP A 107 -6.56 -6.97 3.10
C ASP A 107 -5.51 -7.70 3.94
N GLU A 108 -4.46 -6.98 4.36
CA GLU A 108 -3.40 -7.54 5.21
C GLU A 108 -2.92 -6.50 6.21
N PHE A 109 -2.49 -6.98 7.36
CA PHE A 109 -1.97 -6.15 8.44
C PHE A 109 -0.63 -6.72 8.85
N LEU A 110 0.45 -5.93 8.70
CA LEU A 110 1.80 -6.37 9.03
C LEU A 110 2.37 -5.53 10.16
N PRO A 111 2.83 -6.15 11.23
CA PRO A 111 3.44 -5.41 12.34
C PRO A 111 4.88 -5.01 11.99
N ARG A 112 5.32 -3.88 12.54
CA ARG A 112 6.73 -3.50 12.46
C ARG A 112 7.48 -4.11 13.63
N PRO A 113 8.77 -4.38 13.49
CA PRO A 113 9.56 -4.31 12.25
C PRO A 113 9.25 -5.49 11.34
N ILE A 114 9.33 -5.26 10.03
CA ILE A 114 9.16 -6.33 9.05
C ILE A 114 10.38 -6.38 8.16
N PHE A 115 10.76 -7.58 7.76
CA PHE A 115 11.84 -7.76 6.82
C PHE A 115 11.31 -7.52 5.41
N ASN A 116 12.16 -6.96 4.55
CA ASN A 116 11.76 -6.59 3.21
C ASN A 116 11.15 -7.76 2.43
N GLU A 117 11.65 -8.97 2.65
CA GLU A 117 11.14 -10.15 1.94
C GLU A 117 9.73 -10.47 2.36
N GLU A 118 9.43 -10.37 3.64
CA GLU A 118 8.08 -10.63 4.15
C GLU A 118 7.10 -9.60 3.60
N LEU A 119 7.48 -8.33 3.60
CA LEU A 119 6.64 -7.27 3.06
C LEU A 119 6.40 -7.47 1.57
N LEU A 120 7.46 -7.73 0.83
CA LEU A 120 7.36 -7.94 -0.62
C LEU A 120 6.43 -9.09 -0.94
N ASN A 121 6.59 -10.21 -0.23
CA ASN A 121 5.75 -11.39 -0.46
C ASN A 121 4.29 -11.11 -0.14
N SER A 122 4.02 -10.37 0.93
CA SER A 122 2.66 -10.02 1.30
C SER A 122 1.99 -9.16 0.23
N LEU A 123 2.73 -8.18 -0.30
CA LEU A 123 2.20 -7.31 -1.35
C LEU A 123 1.92 -8.11 -2.62
N ILE A 124 2.83 -8.96 -3.02
CA ILE A 124 2.65 -9.79 -4.23
C ILE A 124 1.45 -10.70 -4.08
N LYS A 125 1.35 -11.41 -2.95
CA LYS A 125 0.24 -12.33 -2.72
C LYS A 125 -1.10 -11.61 -2.70
N THR A 126 -1.16 -10.47 -2.04
CA THR A 126 -2.39 -9.70 -1.95
C THR A 126 -2.81 -9.20 -3.32
N TYR A 127 -1.84 -8.69 -4.08
CA TYR A 127 -2.11 -8.23 -5.44
C TYR A 127 -2.66 -9.36 -6.31
N GLU A 128 -1.99 -10.51 -6.31
CA GLU A 128 -2.41 -11.65 -7.14
C GLU A 128 -3.78 -12.17 -6.73
N LYS A 129 -4.03 -12.24 -5.44
CA LYS A 129 -5.31 -12.74 -4.94
C LYS A 129 -6.46 -11.82 -5.29
N LYS A 130 -6.24 -10.51 -5.18
CA LYS A 130 -7.32 -9.54 -5.40
C LYS A 130 -7.57 -9.25 -6.87
N THR A 131 -6.54 -9.32 -7.70
CA THR A 131 -6.67 -8.96 -9.11
C THR A 131 -6.76 -10.18 -10.03
N GLY A 132 -6.33 -11.34 -9.56
CA GLY A 132 -6.26 -12.53 -10.38
C GLY A 132 -5.08 -12.54 -11.35
N ALA A 133 -4.22 -11.53 -11.29
CA ALA A 133 -3.07 -11.41 -12.19
C ALA A 133 -1.81 -11.90 -11.50
N ALA A 134 -1.00 -12.67 -12.21
CA ALA A 134 0.28 -13.13 -11.69
C ALA A 134 1.33 -12.03 -11.86
N LEU A 135 2.15 -11.84 -10.84
CA LEU A 135 3.24 -10.87 -10.87
C LEU A 135 4.52 -11.56 -11.29
N GLN A 136 5.19 -11.01 -12.30
CA GLN A 136 6.42 -11.60 -12.83
C GLN A 136 7.64 -11.35 -11.95
#